data_bf095c53fc18929e74d4fdcbe552fbdd
#
_entry.id   bf095c53fc18929e74d4fdcbe552fbdd
#
_cell.length_a   1.000
_cell.length_b   1.000
_cell.length_c   1.000
_cell.angle_alpha   90.00
_cell.angle_beta   90.00
_cell.angle_gamma   90.00
#
_symmetry.space_group_name_H-M   'P 1'
#
loop_
_entity.id
_entity.type
_entity.pdbx_description
1 polymer ?
#
loop_
_entity_poly.entity_id
_entity_poly.type
_entity_poly.pdbx_seq_one_letter_code
_entity_poly.pdbx_strand_id
1 'polypeptide(L)'
;AMTMGDRIMLLNDGSIQQIGKPIDLYNNPKNPFVATFIGSPPMNIGDAVLSKDTKEIIIGNRVKLEIPEKDNHLLAHDSLIVGIRPENIKAATTDTNLTEKIYVEVENVEVLGNETVFSFKLNEHIWNVKWSGQWRINIGSTIPIVINFESLCIFNSETKQLIKAPTDIEKHIIDDKEVVM
;
A
#
# COMPACT_ATOMS: atom_id res chain seq x y z
N ALA A 1 -13.66 -2.47 13.39
CA ALA A 1 -14.54 -1.44 12.80
C ALA A 1 -15.16 -1.87 11.46
N MET A 2 -14.44 -2.62 10.61
CA MET A 2 -14.93 -3.04 9.29
C MET A 2 -16.08 -4.05 9.30
N THR A 3 -16.31 -4.74 10.42
CA THR A 3 -17.31 -5.83 10.54
C THR A 3 -18.58 -5.42 11.29
N MET A 4 -18.67 -4.21 11.85
CA MET A 4 -19.71 -3.86 12.81
C MET A 4 -20.76 -2.85 12.32
N GLY A 5 -20.70 -2.39 11.08
CA GLY A 5 -21.69 -1.43 10.59
C GLY A 5 -21.71 -1.26 9.09
N ASP A 6 -22.88 -0.92 8.55
CA ASP A 6 -23.06 -0.62 7.13
C ASP A 6 -22.31 0.64 6.69
N ARG A 7 -22.11 1.57 7.62
CA ARG A 7 -21.36 2.81 7.42
C ARG A 7 -20.58 3.16 8.67
N ILE A 8 -19.39 3.70 8.47
CA ILE A 8 -18.53 4.23 9.53
C ILE A 8 -18.22 5.71 9.28
N MET A 9 -18.02 6.42 10.36
CA MET A 9 -17.58 7.82 10.37
C MET A 9 -16.25 7.89 11.11
N LEU A 10 -15.22 8.40 10.45
CA LEU A 10 -13.95 8.69 11.08
C LEU A 10 -13.85 10.15 11.47
N LEU A 11 -13.48 10.37 12.72
CA LEU A 11 -13.26 11.69 13.32
C LEU A 11 -11.78 11.82 13.71
N ASN A 12 -11.23 13.01 13.50
CA ASN A 12 -9.95 13.41 14.03
C ASN A 12 -10.07 14.83 14.60
N ASP A 13 -9.71 15.01 15.85
CA ASP A 13 -9.80 16.29 16.56
C ASP A 13 -11.14 17.01 16.37
N GLY A 14 -12.25 16.24 16.49
CA GLY A 14 -13.61 16.75 16.34
C GLY A 14 -14.07 17.03 14.90
N SER A 15 -13.20 16.83 13.91
CA SER A 15 -13.51 17.03 12.50
C SER A 15 -13.74 15.70 11.78
N ILE A 16 -14.80 15.64 10.96
CA ILE A 16 -15.12 14.46 10.17
C ILE A 16 -14.10 14.32 9.05
N GLN A 17 -13.36 13.22 9.03
CA GLN A 17 -12.37 12.91 8.00
C GLN A 17 -13.02 12.20 6.80
N GLN A 18 -13.83 11.19 7.06
CA GLN A 18 -14.57 10.47 6.02
C GLN A 18 -15.77 9.73 6.61
N ILE A 19 -16.83 9.62 5.80
CA ILE A 19 -18.00 8.80 6.10
C ILE A 19 -18.26 7.90 4.88
N GLY A 20 -18.50 6.61 5.09
CA GLY A 20 -18.81 5.68 4.02
C GLY A 20 -18.89 4.24 4.48
N LYS A 21 -19.03 3.32 3.53
CA LYS A 21 -18.90 1.89 3.81
C LYS A 21 -17.46 1.59 4.20
N PRO A 22 -17.21 0.66 5.13
CA PRO A 22 -15.85 0.29 5.55
C PRO A 22 -14.92 -0.01 4.38
N ILE A 23 -15.40 -0.78 3.39
CA ILE A 23 -14.60 -1.15 2.22
C ILE A 23 -14.23 0.05 1.33
N ASP A 24 -15.10 1.07 1.26
CA ASP A 24 -14.82 2.28 0.48
C ASP A 24 -13.72 3.10 1.16
N LEU A 25 -13.73 3.19 2.52
CA LEU A 25 -12.69 3.87 3.27
C LEU A 25 -11.35 3.13 3.15
N TYR A 26 -11.40 1.80 3.09
CA TYR A 26 -10.22 0.95 2.92
C TYR A 26 -9.56 1.14 1.54
N ASN A 27 -10.37 1.12 0.47
CA ASN A 27 -9.90 1.18 -0.91
C ASN A 27 -9.64 2.62 -1.39
N ASN A 28 -10.43 3.60 -0.91
CA ASN A 28 -10.39 4.99 -1.33
C ASN A 28 -10.33 5.94 -0.12
N PRO A 29 -9.27 5.88 0.68
CA PRO A 29 -9.11 6.78 1.82
C PRO A 29 -8.90 8.21 1.34
N LYS A 30 -9.67 9.16 1.84
CA LYS A 30 -9.59 10.58 1.42
C LYS A 30 -8.25 11.24 1.73
N ASN A 31 -7.57 10.76 2.77
CA ASN A 31 -6.29 11.31 3.22
C ASN A 31 -5.45 10.23 3.94
N PRO A 32 -4.16 10.50 4.23
CA PRO A 32 -3.29 9.55 4.93
C PRO A 32 -3.79 9.14 6.31
N PHE A 33 -4.48 10.02 7.03
CA PHE A 33 -5.06 9.68 8.34
C PHE A 33 -6.09 8.54 8.21
N VAL A 34 -7.03 8.64 7.29
CA VAL A 34 -8.01 7.58 7.03
C VAL A 34 -7.31 6.30 6.58
N ALA A 35 -6.31 6.43 5.70
CA ALA A 35 -5.54 5.31 5.17
C ALA A 35 -4.84 4.48 6.26
N THR A 36 -4.26 5.15 7.25
CA THR A 36 -3.57 4.49 8.37
C THR A 36 -4.52 4.02 9.47
N PHE A 37 -5.68 4.65 9.63
CA PHE A 37 -6.63 4.27 10.67
C PHE A 37 -7.34 2.94 10.35
N ILE A 38 -7.62 2.67 9.07
CA ILE A 38 -8.33 1.48 8.61
C ILE A 38 -7.33 0.43 8.12
N GLY A 39 -7.36 -0.74 8.76
CA GLY A 39 -6.53 -1.90 8.42
C GLY A 39 -5.60 -2.32 9.56
N SER A 40 -5.21 -3.60 9.56
CA SER A 40 -4.25 -4.17 10.51
C SER A 40 -3.34 -5.18 9.78
N PRO A 41 -2.05 -4.90 9.67
CA PRO A 41 -1.38 -3.63 10.00
C PRO A 41 -1.92 -2.41 9.24
N PRO A 42 -1.63 -1.18 9.69
CA PRO A 42 -2.03 0.03 8.97
C PRO A 42 -1.35 0.14 7.58
N MET A 43 -1.91 0.99 6.71
CA MET A 43 -1.26 1.31 5.44
C MET A 43 0.12 1.91 5.67
N ASN A 44 1.12 1.42 4.95
CA ASN A 44 2.45 2.03 4.92
C ASN A 44 2.35 3.39 4.23
N ILE A 45 2.89 4.42 4.86
CA ILE A 45 2.91 5.78 4.32
C ILE A 45 4.36 6.24 4.20
N GLY A 46 4.69 6.92 3.13
CA GLY A 46 6.01 7.49 2.91
C GLY A 46 5.98 8.69 1.97
N ASP A 47 7.01 9.53 2.07
CA ASP A 47 7.20 10.64 1.15
C ASP A 47 7.81 10.14 -0.15
N ALA A 48 7.38 10.75 -1.26
CA ALA A 48 7.90 10.47 -2.59
C ALA A 48 8.21 11.76 -3.34
N VAL A 49 9.26 11.71 -4.14
CA VAL A 49 9.63 12.76 -5.10
C VAL A 49 9.45 12.25 -6.52
N LEU A 50 9.25 13.15 -7.45
CA LEU A 50 9.02 12.83 -8.84
C LEU A 50 10.22 13.20 -9.70
N SER A 51 10.67 12.29 -10.52
CA SER A 51 11.64 12.52 -11.57
C SER A 51 10.90 12.76 -12.88
N LYS A 52 10.88 14.01 -13.34
CA LYS A 52 10.22 14.42 -14.59
C LYS A 52 10.95 13.87 -15.81
N ASP A 53 12.27 13.74 -15.72
CA ASP A 53 13.12 13.27 -16.81
C ASP A 53 12.94 11.77 -17.07
N THR A 54 12.89 10.98 -16.01
CA THR A 54 12.72 9.51 -16.10
C THR A 54 11.27 9.06 -15.98
N LYS A 55 10.33 9.98 -15.68
CA LYS A 55 8.91 9.68 -15.40
C LYS A 55 8.75 8.62 -14.30
N GLU A 56 9.49 8.79 -13.23
CA GLU A 56 9.48 7.87 -12.09
C GLU A 56 8.98 8.56 -10.82
N ILE A 57 8.31 7.81 -9.97
CA ILE A 57 8.08 8.14 -8.57
C ILE A 57 9.16 7.45 -7.74
N ILE A 58 9.83 8.21 -6.89
CA ILE A 58 10.94 7.75 -6.05
C ILE A 58 10.52 7.82 -4.59
N ILE A 59 10.36 6.65 -3.97
CA ILE A 59 9.92 6.51 -2.58
C ILE A 59 11.15 6.22 -1.71
N GLY A 60 11.33 7.03 -0.69
CA GLY A 60 12.41 6.83 0.27
C GLY A 60 13.82 6.81 -0.34
N ASN A 61 14.06 7.55 -1.42
CA ASN A 61 15.32 7.61 -2.17
C ASN A 61 15.83 6.24 -2.67
N ARG A 62 15.02 5.20 -2.62
CA ARG A 62 15.45 3.82 -2.87
C ARG A 62 14.55 3.07 -3.84
N VAL A 63 13.24 3.20 -3.70
CA VAL A 63 12.26 2.52 -4.54
C VAL A 63 11.89 3.44 -5.69
N LYS A 64 12.15 2.99 -6.92
CA LYS A 64 11.82 3.71 -8.16
C LYS A 64 10.76 2.94 -8.91
N LEU A 65 9.66 3.58 -9.22
CA LEU A 65 8.58 3.00 -9.99
C LEU A 65 8.25 3.91 -11.18
N GLU A 66 8.13 3.32 -12.36
CA GLU A 66 7.71 4.04 -13.56
C GLU A 66 6.25 4.50 -13.43
N ILE A 67 5.98 5.73 -13.83
CA ILE A 67 4.64 6.31 -13.86
C ILE A 67 4.01 5.97 -15.20
N PRO A 68 2.89 5.22 -15.25
CA PRO A 68 2.19 4.93 -16.49
C PRO A 68 1.71 6.20 -17.19
N GLU A 69 1.62 6.20 -18.52
CA GLU A 69 1.22 7.36 -19.30
C GLU A 69 -0.12 7.97 -18.88
N LYS A 70 -1.08 7.14 -18.49
CA LYS A 70 -2.39 7.58 -17.99
C LYS A 70 -2.31 8.42 -16.72
N ASP A 71 -1.22 8.27 -15.95
CA ASP A 71 -0.98 8.94 -14.67
C ASP A 71 0.05 10.08 -14.79
N ASN A 72 0.43 10.49 -16.00
CA ASN A 72 1.39 11.57 -16.23
C ASN A 72 0.99 12.93 -15.60
N HIS A 73 -0.30 13.11 -15.26
CA HIS A 73 -0.76 14.28 -14.51
C HIS A 73 -0.07 14.43 -13.14
N LEU A 74 0.44 13.34 -12.57
CA LEU A 74 1.20 13.36 -11.32
C LEU A 74 2.51 14.14 -11.46
N LEU A 75 3.11 14.19 -12.66
CA LEU A 75 4.35 14.92 -12.93
C LEU A 75 4.22 16.46 -12.79
N ALA A 76 3.00 16.97 -12.60
CA ALA A 76 2.77 18.37 -12.24
C ALA A 76 3.15 18.71 -10.79
N HIS A 77 3.37 17.69 -9.95
CA HIS A 77 3.80 17.83 -8.56
C HIS A 77 5.31 17.65 -8.44
N ASP A 78 5.92 18.25 -7.42
CA ASP A 78 7.34 18.01 -7.08
C ASP A 78 7.49 16.96 -5.99
N SER A 79 6.53 16.88 -5.08
CA SER A 79 6.48 15.89 -4.01
C SER A 79 5.07 15.38 -3.78
N LEU A 80 4.97 14.13 -3.35
CA LEU A 80 3.73 13.43 -3.07
C LEU A 80 3.87 12.61 -1.78
N ILE A 81 2.74 12.20 -1.23
CA ILE A 81 2.70 11.16 -0.21
C ILE A 81 2.19 9.89 -0.89
N VAL A 82 2.87 8.78 -0.65
CA VAL A 82 2.45 7.48 -1.14
C VAL A 82 2.00 6.60 0.00
N GLY A 83 1.00 5.77 -0.26
CA GLY A 83 0.51 4.75 0.64
C GLY A 83 0.41 3.40 -0.06
N ILE A 84 0.76 2.32 0.64
CA ILE A 84 0.56 0.97 0.15
C ILE A 84 0.10 0.06 1.29
N ARG A 85 -0.90 -0.78 1.03
CA ARG A 85 -1.35 -1.78 1.99
C ARG A 85 -0.27 -2.86 2.18
N PRO A 86 -0.06 -3.35 3.41
CA PRO A 86 0.93 -4.41 3.69
C PRO A 86 0.78 -5.65 2.81
N GLU A 87 -0.45 -6.05 2.49
CA GLU A 87 -0.76 -7.20 1.64
C GLU A 87 -0.50 -6.97 0.14
N ASN A 88 -0.34 -5.71 -0.27
CA ASN A 88 -0.04 -5.34 -1.66
C ASN A 88 1.47 -5.28 -1.95
N ILE A 89 2.31 -5.39 -0.94
CA ILE A 89 3.75 -5.63 -1.11
C ILE A 89 3.93 -7.13 -1.31
N LYS A 90 4.33 -7.54 -2.53
CA LYS A 90 4.37 -8.96 -2.91
C LYS A 90 5.79 -9.55 -2.75
N ALA A 91 5.87 -10.87 -2.59
CA ALA A 91 7.13 -11.57 -2.68
C ALA A 91 7.59 -11.58 -4.15
N ALA A 92 8.88 -11.31 -4.39
CA ALA A 92 9.45 -11.50 -5.71
C ALA A 92 9.62 -13.01 -5.99
N THR A 93 9.19 -13.42 -7.17
CA THR A 93 9.34 -14.80 -7.65
C THR A 93 10.59 -14.95 -8.53
N THR A 94 10.90 -16.18 -8.98
CA THR A 94 11.97 -16.43 -9.95
C THR A 94 11.73 -15.72 -11.27
N ASP A 95 10.47 -15.56 -11.66
CA ASP A 95 10.06 -14.94 -12.93
C ASP A 95 9.97 -13.40 -12.85
N THR A 96 10.14 -12.82 -11.66
CA THR A 96 10.16 -11.37 -11.48
C THR A 96 11.45 -10.81 -12.10
N ASN A 97 11.32 -9.76 -12.92
CA ASN A 97 12.47 -9.07 -13.51
C ASN A 97 13.39 -8.53 -12.41
N LEU A 98 14.69 -8.58 -12.63
CA LEU A 98 15.68 -8.09 -11.65
C LEU A 98 15.50 -6.60 -11.33
N THR A 99 15.07 -5.81 -12.30
CA THR A 99 14.82 -4.37 -12.15
C THR A 99 13.61 -4.04 -11.29
N GLU A 100 12.68 -4.98 -11.13
CA GLU A 100 11.47 -4.83 -10.31
C GLU A 100 11.69 -5.31 -8.87
N LYS A 101 12.78 -6.05 -8.61
CA LYS A 101 13.10 -6.57 -7.28
C LYS A 101 13.68 -5.48 -6.38
N ILE A 102 13.01 -5.28 -5.26
CA ILE A 102 13.48 -4.39 -4.19
C ILE A 102 13.98 -5.28 -3.06
N TYR A 103 15.26 -5.17 -2.74
CA TYR A 103 15.87 -5.96 -1.65
C TYR A 103 15.74 -5.19 -0.34
N VAL A 104 15.10 -5.79 0.66
CA VAL A 104 14.87 -5.21 1.97
C VAL A 104 15.44 -6.07 3.07
N GLU A 105 16.01 -5.44 4.10
CA GLU A 105 16.47 -6.12 5.31
C GLU A 105 15.31 -6.22 6.30
N VAL A 106 15.07 -7.43 6.79
CA VAL A 106 13.98 -7.73 7.72
C VAL A 106 14.35 -7.35 9.13
N GLU A 107 13.56 -6.44 9.73
CA GLU A 107 13.78 -5.99 11.13
C GLU A 107 12.97 -6.78 12.16
N ASN A 108 11.76 -7.20 11.80
CA ASN A 108 10.89 -7.97 12.69
C ASN A 108 10.03 -8.96 11.88
N VAL A 109 9.65 -10.08 12.50
CA VAL A 109 8.79 -11.11 11.89
C VAL A 109 7.82 -11.66 12.94
N GLU A 110 6.54 -11.77 12.54
CA GLU A 110 5.48 -12.39 13.32
C GLU A 110 4.74 -13.42 12.45
N VAL A 111 4.70 -14.67 12.87
CA VAL A 111 3.93 -15.72 12.21
C VAL A 111 2.63 -15.93 12.97
N LEU A 112 1.51 -15.54 12.37
CA LEU A 112 0.18 -15.51 12.99
C LEU A 112 -0.71 -16.70 12.58
N GLY A 113 -0.09 -17.83 12.25
CA GLY A 113 -0.80 -19.06 11.87
C GLY A 113 -1.15 -19.08 10.37
N ASN A 114 -2.12 -18.32 9.94
CA ASN A 114 -2.56 -18.25 8.54
C ASN A 114 -1.90 -17.12 7.73
N GLU A 115 -1.13 -16.29 8.38
CA GLU A 115 -0.40 -15.17 7.75
C GLU A 115 0.95 -14.93 8.43
N THR A 116 1.87 -14.33 7.71
CA THR A 116 3.16 -13.86 8.21
C THR A 116 3.24 -12.36 7.98
N VAL A 117 3.52 -11.62 9.04
CA VAL A 117 3.78 -10.19 9.00
C VAL A 117 5.26 -9.96 9.29
N PHE A 118 5.92 -9.16 8.47
CA PHE A 118 7.28 -8.73 8.75
C PHE A 118 7.44 -7.24 8.46
N SER A 119 8.48 -6.64 9.01
CA SER A 119 8.77 -5.23 8.80
C SER A 119 10.19 -5.00 8.28
N PHE A 120 10.35 -3.90 7.58
CA PHE A 120 11.63 -3.38 7.11
C PHE A 120 11.64 -1.86 7.18
N LYS A 121 12.83 -1.28 7.19
CA LYS A 121 13.00 0.18 7.22
C LYS A 121 13.17 0.74 5.81
N LEU A 122 12.37 1.75 5.49
CA LEU A 122 12.53 2.55 4.28
C LEU A 122 12.70 4.01 4.71
N ASN A 123 13.91 4.54 4.61
CA ASN A 123 14.33 5.80 5.26
C ASN A 123 14.02 5.77 6.77
N GLU A 124 13.29 6.78 7.26
CA GLU A 124 12.90 6.89 8.67
C GLU A 124 11.61 6.14 9.04
N HIS A 125 10.95 5.51 8.05
CA HIS A 125 9.67 4.84 8.24
C HIS A 125 9.84 3.32 8.32
N ILE A 126 9.11 2.71 9.24
CA ILE A 126 8.96 1.25 9.31
C ILE A 126 7.78 0.86 8.44
N TRP A 127 8.02 -0.02 7.48
CA TRP A 127 7.03 -0.54 6.56
C TRP A 127 6.72 -2.00 6.90
N ASN A 128 5.44 -2.32 6.96
CA ASN A 128 4.96 -3.67 7.22
C ASN A 128 4.56 -4.37 5.93
N VAL A 129 4.82 -5.65 5.87
CA VAL A 129 4.40 -6.56 4.80
C VAL A 129 3.57 -7.67 5.40
N LYS A 130 2.48 -8.05 4.73
CA LYS A 130 1.62 -9.12 5.16
C LYS A 130 1.41 -10.13 4.04
N TRP A 131 1.89 -11.37 4.25
CA TRP A 131 1.74 -12.45 3.29
C TRP A 131 0.89 -13.57 3.86
N SER A 132 0.04 -14.16 3.04
CA SER A 132 -0.73 -15.34 3.42
C SER A 132 0.19 -16.54 3.64
N GLY A 133 -0.13 -17.35 4.63
CA GLY A 133 0.62 -18.55 4.98
C GLY A 133 1.80 -18.31 5.92
N GLN A 134 2.52 -19.38 6.21
CA GLN A 134 3.65 -19.41 7.13
C GLN A 134 4.97 -19.34 6.35
N TRP A 135 5.56 -18.16 6.31
CA TRP A 135 6.84 -17.92 5.65
C TRP A 135 7.99 -18.07 6.65
N ARG A 136 9.03 -18.80 6.25
CA ARG A 136 10.27 -18.91 7.04
C ARG A 136 11.20 -17.74 6.69
N ILE A 137 11.08 -16.66 7.43
CA ILE A 137 11.85 -15.44 7.27
C ILE A 137 12.65 -15.22 8.54
N ASN A 138 13.94 -14.92 8.42
CA ASN A 138 14.80 -14.62 9.56
C ASN A 138 15.00 -13.11 9.70
N ILE A 139 15.01 -12.61 10.93
CA ILE A 139 15.41 -11.22 11.23
C ILE A 139 16.85 -11.02 10.77
N GLY A 140 17.15 -9.88 10.15
CA GLY A 140 18.43 -9.53 9.55
C GLY A 140 18.69 -10.14 8.17
N SER A 141 17.78 -10.99 7.65
CA SER A 141 17.91 -11.48 6.29
C SER A 141 17.49 -10.43 5.27
N THR A 142 18.13 -10.45 4.11
CA THR A 142 17.74 -9.61 2.96
C THR A 142 16.86 -10.41 2.03
N ILE A 143 15.64 -9.93 1.79
CA ILE A 143 14.65 -10.60 0.95
C ILE A 143 14.18 -9.70 -0.20
N PRO A 144 13.87 -10.28 -1.38
CA PRO A 144 13.35 -9.53 -2.51
C PRO A 144 11.82 -9.39 -2.41
N ILE A 145 11.34 -8.16 -2.52
CA ILE A 145 9.91 -7.81 -2.62
C ILE A 145 9.62 -7.10 -3.93
N VAL A 146 8.34 -6.96 -4.24
CA VAL A 146 7.83 -6.19 -5.39
C VAL A 146 6.77 -5.22 -4.91
N ILE A 147 6.84 -3.99 -5.41
CA ILE A 147 5.83 -2.96 -5.24
C ILE A 147 5.35 -2.54 -6.63
N ASN A 148 4.05 -2.68 -6.89
CA ASN A 148 3.44 -2.26 -8.14
C ASN A 148 2.89 -0.84 -8.01
N PHE A 149 3.14 -0.01 -9.02
CA PHE A 149 2.61 1.36 -9.07
C PHE A 149 1.07 1.38 -8.96
N GLU A 150 0.39 0.41 -9.57
CA GLU A 150 -1.07 0.30 -9.54
C GLU A 150 -1.65 0.04 -8.14
N SER A 151 -0.85 -0.52 -7.23
CA SER A 151 -1.22 -0.76 -5.82
C SER A 151 -1.12 0.48 -4.94
N LEU A 152 -0.56 1.59 -5.45
CA LEU A 152 -0.33 2.78 -4.65
C LEU A 152 -1.60 3.62 -4.49
N CYS A 153 -1.83 4.09 -3.26
CA CYS A 153 -2.55 5.32 -2.98
C CYS A 153 -1.58 6.49 -3.12
N ILE A 154 -1.95 7.53 -3.84
CA ILE A 154 -1.12 8.73 -3.98
C ILE A 154 -1.91 9.94 -3.48
N PHE A 155 -1.31 10.68 -2.57
CA PHE A 155 -1.91 11.86 -1.96
C PHE A 155 -1.07 13.09 -2.28
N ASN A 156 -1.74 14.24 -2.40
CA ASN A 156 -1.06 15.53 -2.49
C ASN A 156 -0.29 15.81 -1.19
N SER A 157 0.97 16.22 -1.29
CA SER A 157 1.82 16.46 -0.11
C SER A 157 1.38 17.67 0.73
N GLU A 158 0.72 18.65 0.14
CA GLU A 158 0.26 19.88 0.81
C GLU A 158 -1.17 19.70 1.36
N THR A 159 -2.13 19.37 0.48
CA THR A 159 -3.55 19.29 0.84
C THR A 159 -3.91 17.99 1.54
N LYS A 160 -3.05 16.98 1.50
CA LYS A 160 -3.26 15.61 1.98
C LYS A 160 -4.42 14.86 1.31
N GLN A 161 -4.99 15.41 0.25
CA GLN A 161 -6.10 14.78 -0.45
C GLN A 161 -5.61 13.66 -1.38
N LEU A 162 -6.44 12.62 -1.53
CA LEU A 162 -6.18 11.52 -2.45
C LEU A 162 -6.20 12.03 -3.90
N ILE A 163 -5.14 11.74 -4.67
CA ILE A 163 -5.03 12.01 -6.10
C ILE A 163 -5.29 10.73 -6.91
N LYS A 164 -4.71 9.61 -6.48
CA LYS A 164 -4.83 8.31 -7.13
C LYS A 164 -5.15 7.22 -6.10
N ALA A 165 -6.22 6.48 -6.36
CA ALA A 165 -6.53 5.23 -5.64
C ALA A 165 -5.84 4.03 -6.30
N PRO A 166 -5.64 2.91 -5.57
CA PRO A 166 -5.16 1.67 -6.17
C PRO A 166 -6.13 1.15 -7.24
N THR A 167 -5.59 0.58 -8.31
CA THR A 167 -6.39 0.04 -9.42
C THR A 167 -6.29 -1.48 -9.57
N ASP A 168 -5.28 -2.11 -8.96
CA ASP A 168 -5.07 -3.56 -8.96
C ASP A 168 -5.73 -4.30 -7.77
N ILE A 169 -6.86 -3.79 -7.29
CA ILE A 169 -7.62 -4.44 -6.23
C ILE A 169 -8.22 -5.74 -6.79
N GLU A 170 -7.75 -6.89 -6.29
CA GLU A 170 -8.37 -8.19 -6.58
C GLU A 170 -9.82 -8.21 -6.06
N LYS A 171 -10.76 -8.09 -6.98
CA LYS A 171 -12.19 -8.25 -6.69
C LYS A 171 -12.57 -9.69 -7.00
N HIS A 172 -12.67 -10.53 -5.97
CA HIS A 172 -13.27 -11.84 -6.13
C HIS A 172 -14.80 -11.68 -6.19
N ILE A 173 -15.35 -11.78 -7.39
CA ILE A 173 -16.80 -11.83 -7.60
C ILE A 173 -17.16 -13.30 -7.67
N ILE A 174 -17.90 -13.79 -6.66
CA ILE A 174 -18.56 -15.09 -6.75
C ILE A 174 -19.84 -14.85 -7.52
N ASP A 175 -19.93 -15.38 -8.73
CA ASP A 175 -21.15 -15.34 -9.50
C ASP A 175 -22.16 -16.30 -8.84
N ASP A 176 -23.32 -15.79 -8.40
CA ASP A 176 -24.35 -16.56 -7.69
C ASP A 176 -24.87 -17.81 -8.48
N LYS A 177 -24.40 -17.97 -9.72
CA LYS A 177 -24.73 -19.11 -10.58
C LYS A 177 -23.87 -20.35 -10.37
N GLU A 178 -22.76 -20.27 -9.63
CA GLU A 178 -21.87 -21.40 -9.34
C GLU A 178 -22.05 -22.03 -7.95
N VAL A 179 -22.96 -21.53 -7.14
CA VAL A 179 -23.28 -22.10 -5.81
C VAL A 179 -24.57 -22.93 -5.90
N VAL A 180 -24.59 -23.88 -6.84
CA VAL A 180 -25.59 -24.94 -6.84
C VAL A 180 -24.89 -26.27 -7.00
N MET A 181 -24.50 -26.83 -5.86
CA MET A 181 -24.62 -28.29 -5.56
C MET A 181 -24.54 -28.52 -4.06
#